data_060386ca612452ac686c80d364747c89
#
_entry.id   060386ca612452ac686c80d364747c89
#
_cell.length_a   1.000
_cell.length_b   1.000
_cell.length_c   1.000
_cell.angle_alpha   90.00
_cell.angle_beta   90.00
_cell.angle_gamma   90.00
#
_symmetry.space_group_name_H-M   'P 1'
#
loop_
_entity.id
_entity.type
_entity.pdbx_description
1 polymer ?
#
loop_
_entity_poly.entity_id
_entity_poly.type
_entity_poly.pdbx_seq_one_letter_code
_entity_poly.pdbx_strand_id
1 'polypeptide(L)'
;GVGVAGDRVFMVTDHAHIIALNRFTGALLWETEMADWKVNYNATVAPLPIGNLVITGSSGGDEGVRGFLAAYDQATGKEVWRFWTVPAPGEPGSETWKGGGIEHPGAATWLTGTYDPELDTLYWPTGNPTPDLYGDNRIGDNLYSDSILALDPKTGKLKWYFQFTPHDVWDYDLPTAPEAYVHRIGRT
;
A
#
# COMPACT_ATOMS: atom_id res chain seq x y z
N GLY A 1 -9.69 -9.38 -4.30
CA GLY A 1 -9.23 -10.20 -5.43
C GLY A 1 -8.11 -11.16 -5.03
N VAL A 2 -7.51 -11.88 -6.01
CA VAL A 2 -6.44 -12.86 -5.78
C VAL A 2 -5.27 -12.63 -6.72
N GLY A 3 -4.04 -12.93 -6.26
CA GLY A 3 -2.86 -13.03 -7.08
C GLY A 3 -2.54 -14.50 -7.37
N VAL A 4 -2.00 -14.81 -8.56
CA VAL A 4 -1.63 -16.18 -8.94
C VAL A 4 -0.21 -16.21 -9.47
N ALA A 5 0.62 -17.10 -8.91
CA ALA A 5 1.98 -17.36 -9.42
C ALA A 5 2.36 -18.83 -9.18
N GLY A 6 2.88 -19.48 -10.24
CA GLY A 6 3.26 -20.88 -10.17
C GLY A 6 2.11 -21.79 -9.72
N ASP A 7 2.32 -22.50 -8.64
CA ASP A 7 1.36 -23.42 -7.99
C ASP A 7 0.56 -22.76 -6.85
N ARG A 8 0.62 -21.44 -6.69
CA ARG A 8 0.04 -20.69 -5.56
C ARG A 8 -1.04 -19.71 -5.99
N VAL A 9 -2.05 -19.57 -5.13
CA VAL A 9 -3.00 -18.46 -5.12
C VAL A 9 -2.78 -17.69 -3.84
N PHE A 10 -2.62 -16.39 -3.94
CA PHE A 10 -2.48 -15.47 -2.81
C PHE A 10 -3.75 -14.66 -2.65
N MET A 11 -4.19 -14.47 -1.42
CA MET A 11 -5.29 -13.57 -1.08
C MET A 11 -5.06 -12.92 0.28
N VAL A 12 -5.71 -11.81 0.51
CA VAL A 12 -5.79 -11.17 1.83
C VAL A 12 -7.15 -11.41 2.46
N THR A 13 -7.23 -11.26 3.77
CA THR A 13 -8.45 -11.47 4.55
C THR A 13 -8.87 -10.19 5.28
N ASP A 14 -10.13 -10.11 5.70
CA ASP A 14 -10.66 -9.01 6.50
C ASP A 14 -9.96 -8.85 7.87
N HIS A 15 -9.25 -9.87 8.32
CA HIS A 15 -8.46 -9.83 9.56
C HIS A 15 -6.99 -9.42 9.31
N ALA A 16 -6.73 -8.72 8.20
CA ALA A 16 -5.41 -8.26 7.81
C ALA A 16 -4.35 -9.38 7.77
N HIS A 17 -4.71 -10.57 7.31
CA HIS A 17 -3.77 -11.64 6.99
C HIS A 17 -3.57 -11.76 5.49
N ILE A 18 -2.39 -12.19 5.07
CA ILE A 18 -2.12 -12.70 3.73
C ILE A 18 -1.96 -14.22 3.81
N ILE A 19 -2.60 -14.94 2.88
CA ILE A 19 -2.53 -16.40 2.80
C ILE A 19 -2.07 -16.85 1.43
N ALA A 20 -1.41 -18.01 1.38
CA ALA A 20 -1.15 -18.74 0.15
C ALA A 20 -1.83 -20.10 0.18
N LEU A 21 -2.53 -20.40 -0.90
CA LEU A 21 -3.18 -21.68 -1.13
C LEU A 21 -2.51 -22.40 -2.30
N ASN A 22 -2.48 -23.71 -2.26
CA ASN A 22 -2.16 -24.50 -3.44
C ASN A 22 -3.28 -24.35 -4.46
N ARG A 23 -2.96 -23.86 -5.69
CA ARG A 23 -3.97 -23.53 -6.70
C ARG A 23 -4.73 -24.75 -7.26
N PHE A 24 -4.20 -25.95 -7.10
CA PHE A 24 -4.79 -27.17 -7.63
C PHE A 24 -5.65 -27.91 -6.59
N THR A 25 -5.29 -27.79 -5.32
CA THR A 25 -5.95 -28.54 -4.24
C THR A 25 -6.74 -27.66 -3.27
N GLY A 26 -6.49 -26.34 -3.26
CA GLY A 26 -7.04 -25.40 -2.29
C GLY A 26 -6.41 -25.51 -0.89
N ALA A 27 -5.42 -26.38 -0.70
CA ALA A 27 -4.76 -26.54 0.61
C ALA A 27 -4.02 -25.27 1.02
N LEU A 28 -4.16 -24.87 2.29
CA LEU A 28 -3.40 -23.77 2.88
C LEU A 28 -1.91 -24.16 2.93
N LEU A 29 -1.07 -23.33 2.34
CA LEU A 29 0.39 -23.50 2.36
C LEU A 29 1.04 -22.71 3.49
N TRP A 30 0.62 -21.46 3.67
CA TRP A 30 1.03 -20.60 4.78
C TRP A 30 0.04 -19.45 4.97
N GLU A 31 0.06 -18.87 6.16
CA GLU A 31 -0.72 -17.72 6.57
C GLU A 31 0.17 -16.78 7.39
N THR A 32 0.10 -15.48 7.14
CA THR A 32 0.86 -14.46 7.84
C THR A 32 -0.04 -13.31 8.25
N GLU A 33 -0.03 -12.96 9.54
CA GLU A 33 -0.63 -11.73 10.04
C GLU A 33 0.17 -10.54 9.56
N MET A 34 -0.48 -9.63 8.83
CA MET A 34 0.14 -8.41 8.31
C MET A 34 0.07 -7.27 9.34
N ALA A 35 -1.02 -7.19 10.07
CA ALA A 35 -1.26 -6.18 11.11
C ALA A 35 -2.38 -6.62 12.04
N ASP A 36 -2.47 -6.00 13.22
CA ASP A 36 -3.52 -6.30 14.20
C ASP A 36 -4.88 -5.73 13.75
N TRP A 37 -5.78 -6.61 13.35
CA TRP A 37 -7.13 -6.24 12.92
C TRP A 37 -7.98 -5.61 14.05
N LYS A 38 -7.63 -5.84 15.32
CA LYS A 38 -8.36 -5.27 16.48
C LYS A 38 -8.18 -3.76 16.61
N VAL A 39 -7.19 -3.20 15.93
CA VAL A 39 -6.97 -1.76 15.82
C VAL A 39 -7.32 -1.26 14.42
N ASN A 40 -8.33 -1.87 13.79
CA ASN A 40 -8.98 -1.49 12.53
C ASN A 40 -8.18 -1.78 11.26
N TYR A 41 -7.05 -2.50 11.32
CA TYR A 41 -6.43 -2.97 10.08
C TYR A 41 -7.28 -4.05 9.42
N ASN A 42 -7.49 -3.91 8.13
CA ASN A 42 -8.07 -4.92 7.26
C ASN A 42 -7.36 -4.91 5.90
N ALA A 43 -7.78 -5.75 4.96
CA ALA A 43 -7.20 -5.74 3.62
C ALA A 43 -8.23 -6.17 2.55
N THR A 44 -8.32 -5.38 1.49
CA THR A 44 -9.25 -5.58 0.36
C THR A 44 -8.53 -5.80 -0.96
N VAL A 45 -7.24 -5.47 -1.02
CA VAL A 45 -6.38 -5.47 -2.20
C VAL A 45 -6.16 -6.88 -2.76
N ALA A 46 -6.02 -7.01 -4.09
CA ALA A 46 -5.50 -8.23 -4.67
C ALA A 46 -3.97 -8.25 -4.55
N PRO A 47 -3.35 -9.26 -3.90
CA PRO A 47 -1.91 -9.37 -3.83
C PRO A 47 -1.27 -9.46 -5.23
N LEU A 48 -0.14 -8.78 -5.43
CA LEU A 48 0.59 -8.71 -6.69
C LEU A 48 1.89 -9.54 -6.62
N PRO A 49 1.96 -10.71 -7.27
CA PRO A 49 3.19 -11.48 -7.33
C PRO A 49 4.21 -10.87 -8.29
N ILE A 50 5.47 -10.70 -7.83
CA ILE A 50 6.61 -10.21 -8.64
C ILE A 50 7.86 -11.03 -8.28
N GLY A 51 8.42 -11.76 -9.25
CA GLY A 51 9.57 -12.63 -9.00
C GLY A 51 9.27 -13.69 -7.93
N ASN A 52 10.01 -13.66 -6.83
CA ASN A 52 9.80 -14.53 -5.66
C ASN A 52 8.99 -13.86 -4.53
N LEU A 53 8.55 -12.62 -4.73
CA LEU A 53 7.78 -11.85 -3.76
C LEU A 53 6.30 -11.79 -4.13
N VAL A 54 5.45 -11.63 -3.14
CA VAL A 54 4.07 -11.23 -3.27
C VAL A 54 3.87 -9.95 -2.47
N ILE A 55 3.35 -8.91 -3.13
CA ILE A 55 3.22 -7.56 -2.57
C ILE A 55 1.77 -7.26 -2.32
N THR A 56 1.46 -6.67 -1.18
CA THR A 56 0.10 -6.33 -0.78
C THR A 56 0.07 -5.09 0.09
N GLY A 57 -1.08 -4.44 0.11
CA GLY A 57 -1.33 -3.26 0.91
C GLY A 57 -2.24 -3.50 2.10
N SER A 58 -2.60 -2.43 2.78
CA SER A 58 -3.53 -2.39 3.91
C SER A 58 -4.74 -1.53 3.61
N SER A 59 -5.86 -1.84 4.25
CA SER A 59 -7.08 -1.02 4.31
C SER A 59 -7.35 -0.59 5.77
N GLY A 60 -8.40 0.18 6.00
CA GLY A 60 -8.74 0.76 7.30
C GLY A 60 -8.27 2.22 7.45
N GLY A 61 -7.96 2.88 6.31
CA GLY A 61 -7.51 4.27 6.29
C GLY A 61 -8.50 5.21 6.97
N ASP A 62 -9.79 5.09 6.68
CA ASP A 62 -10.85 5.94 7.21
C ASP A 62 -11.03 5.79 8.74
N GLU A 63 -10.64 4.65 9.30
CA GLU A 63 -10.57 4.43 10.74
C GLU A 63 -9.23 4.92 11.35
N GLY A 64 -8.39 5.55 10.57
CA GLY A 64 -7.15 6.19 11.01
C GLY A 64 -5.97 5.26 11.20
N VAL A 65 -5.95 4.07 10.58
CA VAL A 65 -4.76 3.22 10.59
C VAL A 65 -3.65 3.86 9.76
N ARG A 66 -2.40 3.64 10.14
CA ARG A 66 -1.26 4.04 9.32
C ARG A 66 -1.12 3.10 8.14
N GLY A 67 -1.35 3.58 6.93
CA GLY A 67 -1.24 2.80 5.72
C GLY A 67 0.16 2.23 5.49
N PHE A 68 0.24 1.05 4.88
CA PHE A 68 1.52 0.44 4.49
C PHE A 68 1.38 -0.42 3.24
N LEU A 69 2.52 -0.62 2.58
CA LEU A 69 2.73 -1.63 1.55
C LEU A 69 3.81 -2.59 2.03
N ALA A 70 3.61 -3.89 1.85
CA ALA A 70 4.58 -4.88 2.29
C ALA A 70 4.76 -6.00 1.25
N ALA A 71 5.96 -6.56 1.22
CA ALA A 71 6.29 -7.73 0.40
C ALA A 71 6.60 -8.94 1.28
N TYR A 72 6.11 -10.08 0.84
CA TYR A 72 6.29 -11.37 1.48
C TYR A 72 6.95 -12.35 0.52
N ASP A 73 7.81 -13.21 1.03
CA ASP A 73 8.38 -14.31 0.26
C ASP A 73 7.28 -15.31 -0.11
N GLN A 74 7.13 -15.61 -1.40
CA GLN A 74 6.04 -16.44 -1.91
C GLN A 74 6.07 -17.87 -1.38
N ALA A 75 7.24 -18.39 -1.02
CA ALA A 75 7.38 -19.76 -0.57
C ALA A 75 7.05 -19.93 0.91
N THR A 76 7.36 -18.92 1.73
CA THR A 76 7.34 -19.02 3.20
C THR A 76 6.34 -18.11 3.89
N GLY A 77 5.86 -17.07 3.20
CA GLY A 77 5.02 -16.02 3.78
C GLY A 77 5.77 -15.05 4.71
N LYS A 78 7.11 -15.17 4.79
CA LYS A 78 7.90 -14.26 5.62
C LYS A 78 7.93 -12.86 5.02
N GLU A 79 7.69 -11.83 5.84
CA GLU A 79 7.84 -10.44 5.43
C GLU A 79 9.30 -10.14 5.08
N VAL A 80 9.51 -9.52 3.91
CA VAL A 80 10.84 -9.16 3.39
C VAL A 80 11.10 -7.67 3.57
N TRP A 81 10.09 -6.84 3.27
CA TRP A 81 10.16 -5.40 3.49
C TRP A 81 8.76 -4.82 3.72
N ARG A 82 8.73 -3.64 4.38
CA ARG A 82 7.54 -2.83 4.57
C ARG A 82 7.87 -1.36 4.29
N PHE A 83 6.96 -0.70 3.57
CA PHE A 83 6.96 0.75 3.35
C PHE A 83 5.72 1.34 4.02
N TRP A 84 5.93 2.28 4.93
CA TRP A 84 4.84 3.03 5.55
C TRP A 84 4.48 4.23 4.68
N THR A 85 3.21 4.37 4.31
CA THR A 85 2.73 5.46 3.43
C THR A 85 2.69 6.82 4.12
N VAL A 86 2.69 6.82 5.44
CA VAL A 86 2.86 8.04 6.23
C VAL A 86 4.17 7.94 7.01
N PRO A 87 5.10 8.90 6.83
CA PRO A 87 6.40 8.87 7.48
C PRO A 87 6.28 8.93 9.01
N ALA A 88 7.22 8.29 9.72
CA ALA A 88 7.34 8.49 11.16
C ALA A 88 7.88 9.89 11.46
N PRO A 89 7.61 10.44 12.65
CA PRO A 89 8.17 11.73 13.05
C PRO A 89 9.69 11.80 12.88
N GLY A 90 10.16 12.80 12.13
CA GLY A 90 11.58 12.98 11.79
C GLY A 90 12.05 12.31 10.50
N GLU A 91 11.23 11.45 9.87
CA GLU A 91 11.50 10.94 8.53
C GLU A 91 11.12 11.97 7.45
N PRO A 92 11.75 11.93 6.25
CA PRO A 92 11.40 12.82 5.15
C PRO A 92 9.92 12.72 4.79
N GLY A 93 9.23 13.87 4.69
CA GLY A 93 7.79 13.96 4.45
C GLY A 93 6.96 14.15 5.73
N SER A 94 7.50 13.81 6.92
CA SER A 94 6.77 14.01 8.20
C SER A 94 6.52 15.48 8.51
N GLU A 95 7.33 16.38 7.97
CA GLU A 95 7.17 17.85 8.09
C GLU A 95 5.89 18.36 7.42
N THR A 96 5.28 17.56 6.55
CA THR A 96 3.99 17.86 5.89
C THR A 96 2.77 17.52 6.74
N TRP A 97 2.98 16.94 7.93
CA TRP A 97 1.96 16.59 8.91
C TRP A 97 2.11 17.47 10.15
N LYS A 98 1.37 18.55 10.21
CA LYS A 98 1.40 19.48 11.36
C LYS A 98 0.10 19.37 12.15
N GLY A 99 0.17 19.51 13.47
CA GLY A 99 -1.02 19.60 14.32
C GLY A 99 -1.49 18.28 14.95
N GLY A 100 -0.79 17.16 14.83
CA GLY A 100 -1.12 15.91 15.54
C GLY A 100 -1.89 14.86 14.72
N GLY A 101 -2.34 15.16 13.51
CA GLY A 101 -3.04 14.19 12.65
C GLY A 101 -2.21 12.96 12.25
N ILE A 102 -0.91 12.99 12.47
CA ILE A 102 0.01 11.88 12.19
C ILE A 102 -0.20 10.66 13.11
N GLU A 103 -0.95 10.79 14.18
CA GLU A 103 -1.25 9.69 15.11
C GLU A 103 -2.30 8.72 14.52
N HIS A 104 -3.19 9.23 13.66
CA HIS A 104 -4.24 8.48 12.98
C HIS A 104 -4.32 8.89 11.51
N PRO A 105 -3.30 8.55 10.70
CA PRO A 105 -3.03 9.31 9.49
C PRO A 105 -3.78 8.83 8.24
N GLY A 106 -4.27 7.60 8.18
CA GLY A 106 -4.85 7.05 6.94
C GLY A 106 -3.82 6.68 5.89
N ALA A 107 -4.01 7.17 4.66
CA ALA A 107 -3.20 6.90 3.47
C ALA A 107 -3.05 5.40 3.17
N ALA A 108 -4.14 4.65 3.26
CA ALA A 108 -4.16 3.20 3.03
C ALA A 108 -3.83 2.84 1.57
N THR A 109 -3.34 1.62 1.36
CA THR A 109 -2.94 1.07 0.05
C THR A 109 -3.94 0.02 -0.43
N TRP A 110 -5.22 0.34 -0.34
CA TRP A 110 -6.35 -0.58 -0.47
C TRP A 110 -6.65 -1.05 -1.89
N LEU A 111 -6.04 -0.41 -2.91
CA LEU A 111 -6.10 -0.83 -4.32
C LEU A 111 -4.79 -1.51 -4.75
N THR A 112 -4.89 -2.41 -5.73
CA THR A 112 -3.72 -3.10 -6.28
C THR A 112 -2.91 -2.18 -7.18
N GLY A 113 -1.61 -2.17 -7.02
CA GLY A 113 -0.68 -1.45 -7.86
C GLY A 113 -0.30 -2.18 -9.15
N THR A 114 0.65 -1.63 -9.87
CA THR A 114 1.15 -2.15 -11.16
C THR A 114 2.68 -2.27 -11.13
N TYR A 115 3.20 -3.31 -11.74
CA TYR A 115 4.64 -3.52 -11.91
C TYR A 115 5.05 -3.33 -13.37
N ASP A 116 6.06 -2.48 -13.58
CA ASP A 116 6.71 -2.31 -14.87
C ASP A 116 8.03 -3.11 -14.89
N PRO A 117 8.11 -4.21 -15.67
CA PRO A 117 9.30 -5.04 -15.73
C PRO A 117 10.46 -4.40 -16.54
N GLU A 118 10.17 -3.43 -17.42
CA GLU A 118 11.23 -2.72 -18.18
C GLU A 118 11.99 -1.75 -17.28
N LEU A 119 11.27 -1.07 -16.38
CA LEU A 119 11.85 -0.12 -15.43
C LEU A 119 12.20 -0.74 -14.08
N ASP A 120 11.88 -2.02 -13.87
CA ASP A 120 11.96 -2.72 -12.57
C ASP A 120 11.36 -1.86 -11.45
N THR A 121 10.14 -1.37 -11.67
CA THR A 121 9.50 -0.39 -10.80
C THR A 121 8.08 -0.80 -10.47
N LEU A 122 7.78 -0.78 -9.18
CA LEU A 122 6.45 -0.99 -8.63
C LEU A 122 5.77 0.37 -8.45
N TYR A 123 4.58 0.53 -9.02
CA TYR A 123 3.73 1.70 -8.84
C TYR A 123 2.54 1.34 -7.97
N TRP A 124 2.31 2.13 -6.91
CA TRP A 124 1.22 1.84 -5.99
C TRP A 124 0.47 3.10 -5.59
N PRO A 125 -0.89 3.11 -5.68
CA PRO A 125 -1.69 4.24 -5.25
C PRO A 125 -1.87 4.24 -3.74
N THR A 126 -2.01 5.43 -3.16
CA THR A 126 -2.37 5.62 -1.76
C THR A 126 -3.69 6.36 -1.63
N GLY A 127 -4.44 6.04 -0.61
CA GLY A 127 -5.70 6.67 -0.28
C GLY A 127 -5.56 8.01 0.43
N ASN A 128 -6.69 8.55 0.81
CA ASN A 128 -6.87 9.81 1.51
C ASN A 128 -6.20 9.82 2.90
N PRO A 129 -5.91 11.00 3.45
CA PRO A 129 -5.50 11.16 4.85
C PRO A 129 -6.74 11.22 5.75
N THR A 130 -6.62 10.82 7.01
CA THR A 130 -7.70 10.83 7.99
C THR A 130 -7.55 12.00 9.00
N PRO A 131 -8.66 12.63 9.43
CA PRO A 131 -10.08 12.47 9.03
C PRO A 131 -10.34 12.95 7.60
N ASP A 132 -11.19 12.24 6.85
CA ASP A 132 -11.39 12.39 5.41
C ASP A 132 -11.87 13.80 5.01
N LEU A 133 -12.88 14.31 5.72
CA LEU A 133 -13.55 15.58 5.41
C LEU A 133 -13.15 16.74 6.34
N TYR A 134 -12.11 16.57 7.17
CA TYR A 134 -11.66 17.57 8.13
C TYR A 134 -10.13 17.59 8.22
N GLY A 135 -9.51 18.72 7.84
CA GLY A 135 -8.05 18.84 7.74
C GLY A 135 -7.37 19.71 8.78
N ASP A 136 -8.11 20.42 9.68
CA ASP A 136 -7.52 21.43 10.57
C ASP A 136 -6.52 20.85 11.59
N ASN A 137 -6.64 19.55 11.90
CA ASN A 137 -5.71 18.84 12.80
C ASN A 137 -4.50 18.21 12.09
N ARG A 138 -4.44 18.27 10.75
CA ARG A 138 -3.35 17.71 9.93
C ARG A 138 -2.84 18.69 8.88
N ILE A 139 -2.56 19.91 9.29
CA ILE A 139 -2.11 21.02 8.42
C ILE A 139 -0.87 20.61 7.63
N GLY A 140 -0.84 20.93 6.33
CA GLY A 140 0.22 20.62 5.37
C GLY A 140 -0.24 19.62 4.32
N ASP A 141 0.66 19.20 3.44
CA ASP A 141 0.32 18.38 2.27
C ASP A 141 -0.04 16.94 2.61
N ASN A 142 0.30 16.44 3.79
CA ASN A 142 0.01 15.09 4.30
C ASN A 142 0.62 13.97 3.44
N LEU A 143 1.93 14.05 3.17
CA LEU A 143 2.64 13.01 2.38
C LEU A 143 2.64 11.66 3.15
N TYR A 144 2.43 10.55 2.46
CA TYR A 144 2.22 10.35 1.01
C TYR A 144 0.77 9.92 0.72
N SER A 145 -0.25 10.62 1.28
CA SER A 145 -1.65 10.40 0.89
C SER A 145 -1.91 10.84 -0.55
N ASP A 146 -2.96 10.35 -1.17
CA ASP A 146 -3.42 10.71 -2.53
C ASP A 146 -2.31 10.72 -3.57
N SER A 147 -1.40 9.76 -3.47
CA SER A 147 -0.17 9.73 -4.25
C SER A 147 -0.02 8.45 -5.06
N ILE A 148 0.71 8.56 -6.17
CA ILE A 148 1.35 7.42 -6.78
C ILE A 148 2.76 7.29 -6.22
N LEU A 149 3.09 6.12 -5.71
CA LEU A 149 4.42 5.77 -5.23
C LEU A 149 5.13 4.93 -6.29
N ALA A 150 6.37 5.28 -6.63
CA ALA A 150 7.25 4.45 -7.44
C ALA A 150 8.32 3.84 -6.53
N LEU A 151 8.29 2.53 -6.38
CA LEU A 151 9.12 1.79 -5.44
C LEU A 151 10.02 0.79 -6.16
N ASP A 152 11.16 0.51 -5.56
CA ASP A 152 11.96 -0.66 -5.91
C ASP A 152 11.23 -1.92 -5.40
N PRO A 153 10.84 -2.86 -6.26
CA PRO A 153 10.02 -4.00 -5.85
C PRO A 153 10.74 -4.98 -4.93
N LYS A 154 12.07 -5.00 -4.92
CA LYS A 154 12.89 -5.92 -4.12
C LYS A 154 13.14 -5.42 -2.71
N THR A 155 13.18 -4.10 -2.54
CA THR A 155 13.60 -3.46 -1.28
C THR A 155 12.53 -2.58 -0.64
N GLY A 156 11.46 -2.25 -1.37
CA GLY A 156 10.44 -1.29 -0.93
C GLY A 156 10.93 0.16 -0.87
N LYS A 157 12.14 0.47 -1.36
CA LYS A 157 12.66 1.83 -1.32
C LYS A 157 11.93 2.72 -2.31
N LEU A 158 11.50 3.89 -1.83
CA LEU A 158 10.87 4.91 -2.65
C LEU A 158 11.91 5.47 -3.65
N LYS A 159 11.58 5.38 -4.95
CA LYS A 159 12.34 6.00 -6.05
C LYS A 159 11.87 7.43 -6.28
N TRP A 160 10.56 7.62 -6.37
CA TRP A 160 9.87 8.91 -6.49
C TRP A 160 8.39 8.74 -6.15
N TYR A 161 7.69 9.86 -5.99
CA TYR A 161 6.23 9.93 -5.83
C TYR A 161 5.67 11.14 -6.58
N PHE A 162 4.37 11.11 -6.80
CA PHE A 162 3.61 12.27 -7.24
C PHE A 162 2.29 12.31 -6.46
N GLN A 163 2.06 13.42 -5.75
CA GLN A 163 0.81 13.63 -5.00
C GLN A 163 -0.19 14.36 -5.89
N PHE A 164 -1.39 13.82 -6.02
CA PHE A 164 -2.45 14.39 -6.85
C PHE A 164 -3.26 15.43 -6.10
N THR A 165 -3.57 15.17 -4.84
CA THR A 165 -4.39 16.03 -3.99
C THR A 165 -3.68 16.31 -2.67
N PRO A 166 -2.87 17.39 -2.58
CA PRO A 166 -2.32 17.82 -1.29
C PRO A 166 -3.43 18.24 -0.34
N HIS A 167 -3.30 17.85 0.96
CA HIS A 167 -4.26 18.20 2.01
C HIS A 167 -5.71 17.85 1.64
N ASP A 168 -5.94 16.64 1.17
CA ASP A 168 -7.27 16.20 0.76
C ASP A 168 -8.27 16.28 1.93
N VAL A 169 -9.39 16.94 1.70
CA VAL A 169 -10.54 17.08 2.61
C VAL A 169 -11.87 16.74 1.90
N TRP A 170 -11.78 15.99 0.80
CA TRP A 170 -12.91 15.60 -0.05
C TRP A 170 -13.04 14.10 -0.22
N ASP A 171 -12.12 13.32 0.33
CA ASP A 171 -12.07 11.87 0.16
C ASP A 171 -11.90 11.47 -1.32
N TYR A 172 -10.93 12.10 -1.97
CA TYR A 172 -10.70 11.86 -3.40
C TYR A 172 -9.98 10.56 -3.68
N ASP A 173 -9.11 10.10 -2.77
CA ASP A 173 -8.25 8.94 -3.02
C ASP A 173 -7.43 9.05 -4.33
N LEU A 174 -6.59 8.08 -4.60
CA LEU A 174 -6.10 7.80 -5.95
C LEU A 174 -6.71 6.48 -6.43
N PRO A 175 -7.91 6.51 -7.08
CA PRO A 175 -8.75 5.33 -7.25
C PRO A 175 -8.40 4.43 -8.43
N THR A 176 -7.33 4.69 -9.20
CA THR A 176 -7.04 3.91 -10.40
C THR A 176 -5.63 3.36 -10.44
N ALA A 177 -5.51 2.10 -10.86
CA ALA A 177 -4.24 1.54 -11.27
C ALA A 177 -3.62 2.43 -12.36
N PRO A 178 -2.39 2.92 -12.18
CA PRO A 178 -1.81 3.98 -13.01
C PRO A 178 -1.28 3.53 -14.37
N GLU A 179 -1.75 2.40 -14.91
CA GLU A 179 -1.20 1.75 -16.11
C GLU A 179 -1.02 2.70 -17.31
N ALA A 180 -2.01 3.55 -17.58
CA ALA A 180 -1.96 4.43 -18.75
C ALA A 180 -1.10 5.70 -18.54
N TYR A 181 -0.97 6.18 -17.32
CA TYR A 181 -0.25 7.41 -17.00
C TYR A 181 1.25 7.19 -16.78
N VAL A 182 1.60 6.12 -16.08
CA VAL A 182 2.99 5.82 -15.71
C VAL A 182 3.84 5.49 -16.93
N HIS A 183 3.29 4.74 -17.89
CA HIS A 183 3.98 4.42 -19.13
C HIS A 183 4.32 5.67 -19.97
N ARG A 184 3.58 6.76 -19.77
CA ARG A 184 3.77 8.02 -20.47
C ARG A 184 4.71 8.98 -19.74
N ILE A 185 4.71 8.99 -18.42
CA ILE A 185 5.59 9.84 -17.59
C ILE A 185 7.00 9.25 -17.49
N GLY A 186 7.14 7.93 -17.44
CA GLY A 186 8.44 7.25 -17.36
C GLY A 186 9.25 7.24 -18.66
N ARG A 187 8.71 7.76 -19.78
CA ARG A 187 9.39 7.85 -21.09
C ARG A 187 9.76 9.27 -21.51
N THR A 188 9.55 10.25 -20.66
CA THR A 188 10.05 11.63 -20.82
C THR A 188 11.22 11.86 -19.87
#